data_9d001f6f69356f654e2d2b4b6cf4299a
#
_entry.id   9d001f6f69356f654e2d2b4b6cf4299a
#
_cell.length_a   1.000
_cell.length_b   1.000
_cell.length_c   1.000
_cell.angle_alpha   90.00
_cell.angle_beta   90.00
_cell.angle_gamma   90.00
#
_symmetry.space_group_name_H-M   'P 1'
#
loop_
_entity.id
_entity.type
_entity.pdbx_description
1 polymer ?
#
loop_
_entity_poly.entity_id
_entity_poly.type
_entity_poly.pdbx_seq_one_letter_code
_entity_poly.pdbx_strand_id
1 'polypeptide(L)'
;RSLDRMKTSYIDLYFLHGIRSIDPLTPAVKIWAEKMKNAGKIRYFGFSTHSNMADLLDKAADLGWIDGIMLTYNFRFMTDDKMNKAIDKCVKAGIGLTAMKTQGVTINSDSEADMKLAGHFITKGYTPFQAKLKAVWGDKRISSICSQMPNLTVLSANVAAAVDKKALSLNDYQM
;
A
#
# COMPACT_ATOMS: atom_id res chain seq x y z
N ARG A 1 3.70 -22.27 13.28
CA ARG A 1 4.86 -21.50 13.75
C ARG A 1 4.65 -19.97 13.71
N SER A 2 4.15 -19.37 12.59
CA SER A 2 3.90 -17.91 12.55
C SER A 2 2.78 -17.51 13.51
N LEU A 3 1.67 -18.23 13.52
CA LEU A 3 0.55 -17.99 14.43
C LEU A 3 0.96 -18.11 15.90
N ASP A 4 1.74 -19.15 16.25
CA ASP A 4 2.23 -19.36 17.62
C ASP A 4 3.11 -18.19 18.08
N ARG A 5 4.00 -17.70 17.21
CA ARG A 5 4.87 -16.56 17.50
C ARG A 5 4.10 -15.26 17.69
N MET A 6 3.01 -15.06 16.93
CA MET A 6 2.13 -13.89 17.04
C MET A 6 1.06 -14.05 18.12
N LYS A 7 0.99 -15.23 18.77
CA LYS A 7 -0.03 -15.56 19.80
C LYS A 7 -1.45 -15.32 19.30
N THR A 8 -1.75 -15.74 18.08
CA THR A 8 -3.06 -15.63 17.46
C THR A 8 -3.47 -16.94 16.79
N SER A 9 -4.76 -17.15 16.60
CA SER A 9 -5.29 -18.34 15.91
C SER A 9 -5.39 -18.16 14.39
N TYR A 10 -5.34 -16.91 13.88
CA TYR A 10 -5.50 -16.58 12.46
C TYR A 10 -4.72 -15.32 12.07
N ILE A 11 -4.59 -15.11 10.76
CA ILE A 11 -4.04 -13.90 10.13
C ILE A 11 -5.09 -13.35 9.18
N ASP A 12 -5.38 -12.04 9.22
CA ASP A 12 -6.33 -11.44 8.30
C ASP A 12 -5.80 -11.47 6.86
N LEU A 13 -4.58 -11.03 6.62
CA LEU A 13 -3.99 -10.99 5.29
C LEU A 13 -2.56 -11.55 5.33
N TYR A 14 -2.35 -12.65 4.62
CA TYR A 14 -1.05 -13.34 4.52
C TYR A 14 -0.40 -13.03 3.18
N PHE A 15 0.84 -12.55 3.19
CA PHE A 15 1.61 -12.24 2.00
C PHE A 15 2.80 -13.16 1.75
N LEU A 16 2.97 -13.58 0.48
CA LEU A 16 4.29 -13.96 -0.01
C LEU A 16 5.14 -12.70 -0.16
N HIS A 17 6.28 -12.67 0.54
CA HIS A 17 7.09 -11.47 0.61
C HIS A 17 8.01 -11.30 -0.59
N GLY A 18 7.98 -10.11 -1.22
CA GLY A 18 8.99 -9.64 -2.14
C GLY A 18 9.11 -10.43 -3.45
N ILE A 19 8.01 -10.94 -4.01
CA ILE A 19 8.06 -11.63 -5.31
C ILE A 19 8.41 -10.65 -6.45
N ARG A 20 9.13 -11.14 -7.46
CA ARG A 20 9.62 -10.34 -8.59
C ARG A 20 9.02 -10.74 -9.93
N SER A 21 8.33 -11.89 -9.96
CA SER A 21 7.61 -12.43 -11.11
C SER A 21 6.36 -13.14 -10.63
N ILE A 22 5.51 -13.58 -11.57
CA ILE A 22 4.31 -14.36 -11.31
C ILE A 22 4.63 -15.82 -10.92
N ASP A 23 5.82 -16.31 -11.22
CA ASP A 23 6.20 -17.73 -11.11
C ASP A 23 5.99 -18.34 -9.71
N PRO A 24 6.22 -17.60 -8.59
CA PRO A 24 5.91 -18.14 -7.26
C PRO A 24 4.43 -18.41 -7.00
N LEU A 25 3.52 -17.82 -7.79
CA LEU A 25 2.07 -17.97 -7.62
C LEU A 25 1.54 -19.20 -8.37
N THR A 26 2.09 -20.36 -8.04
CA THR A 26 1.78 -21.64 -8.66
C THR A 26 0.41 -22.20 -8.25
N PRO A 27 -0.16 -23.18 -9.01
CA PRO A 27 -1.35 -23.91 -8.58
C PRO A 27 -1.21 -24.56 -7.19
N ALA A 28 -0.01 -25.02 -6.82
CA ALA A 28 0.23 -25.59 -5.50
C ALA A 28 0.10 -24.53 -4.38
N VAL A 29 0.57 -23.30 -4.63
CA VAL A 29 0.40 -22.16 -3.70
C VAL A 29 -1.08 -21.78 -3.60
N LYS A 30 -1.83 -21.78 -4.69
CA LYS A 30 -3.29 -21.56 -4.67
C LYS A 30 -3.99 -22.58 -3.77
N ILE A 31 -3.74 -23.87 -4.00
CA ILE A 31 -4.33 -24.97 -3.21
C ILE A 31 -3.98 -24.79 -1.72
N TRP A 32 -2.73 -24.44 -1.41
CA TRP A 32 -2.31 -24.17 -0.04
C TRP A 32 -3.07 -22.99 0.57
N ALA A 33 -3.19 -21.88 -0.16
CA ALA A 33 -3.89 -20.68 0.31
C ALA A 33 -5.39 -20.98 0.59
N GLU A 34 -6.05 -21.68 -0.31
CA GLU A 34 -7.44 -22.13 -0.14
C GLU A 34 -7.59 -23.06 1.08
N LYS A 35 -6.68 -24.02 1.24
CA LYS A 35 -6.63 -24.88 2.44
C LYS A 35 -6.48 -24.08 3.73
N MET A 36 -5.64 -23.06 3.74
CA MET A 36 -5.44 -22.20 4.92
C MET A 36 -6.65 -21.30 5.19
N LYS A 37 -7.31 -20.79 4.15
CA LYS A 37 -8.58 -20.05 4.27
C LYS A 37 -9.66 -20.95 4.85
N ASN A 38 -9.87 -22.13 4.30
CA ASN A 38 -10.88 -23.10 4.77
C ASN A 38 -10.65 -23.57 6.21
N ALA A 39 -9.39 -23.65 6.63
CA ALA A 39 -9.02 -23.97 8.02
C ALA A 39 -9.11 -22.76 8.98
N GLY A 40 -9.56 -21.60 8.52
CA GLY A 40 -9.65 -20.37 9.32
C GLY A 40 -8.30 -19.83 9.78
N LYS A 41 -7.19 -20.24 9.14
CA LYS A 41 -5.83 -19.80 9.53
C LYS A 41 -5.43 -18.49 8.88
N ILE A 42 -5.95 -18.19 7.71
CA ILE A 42 -5.85 -16.89 7.04
C ILE A 42 -7.23 -16.51 6.48
N ARG A 43 -7.52 -15.22 6.40
CA ARG A 43 -8.75 -14.73 5.74
C ARG A 43 -8.50 -14.41 4.29
N TYR A 44 -7.39 -13.72 4.01
CA TYR A 44 -6.99 -13.26 2.69
C TYR A 44 -5.56 -13.66 2.38
N PHE A 45 -5.28 -13.84 1.10
CA PHE A 45 -3.94 -14.18 0.60
C PHE A 45 -3.50 -13.21 -0.47
N GLY A 46 -2.21 -12.88 -0.48
CA GLY A 46 -1.63 -11.99 -1.46
C GLY A 46 -0.12 -12.04 -1.50
N PHE A 47 0.47 -10.98 -2.02
CA PHE A 47 1.92 -10.85 -2.10
C PHE A 47 2.38 -9.40 -1.97
N SER A 48 3.69 -9.22 -1.72
CA SER A 48 4.33 -7.91 -1.82
C SER A 48 5.37 -7.89 -2.96
N THR A 49 5.56 -6.72 -3.57
CA THR A 49 6.52 -6.53 -4.66
C THR A 49 7.12 -5.14 -4.68
N HIS A 50 8.40 -5.07 -5.14
CA HIS A 50 9.13 -3.83 -5.39
C HIS A 50 9.62 -3.72 -6.84
N SER A 51 9.36 -4.74 -7.67
CA SER A 51 9.94 -4.86 -9.02
C SER A 51 8.87 -5.28 -10.02
N ASN A 52 9.01 -4.85 -11.28
CA ASN A 52 8.11 -5.22 -12.39
C ASN A 52 6.62 -5.07 -12.03
N MET A 53 6.30 -4.04 -11.25
CA MET A 53 5.02 -3.92 -10.58
C MET A 53 3.84 -3.93 -11.56
N ALA A 54 3.89 -3.12 -12.62
CA ALA A 54 2.79 -3.06 -13.57
C ALA A 54 2.50 -4.41 -14.25
N ASP A 55 3.54 -5.10 -14.72
CA ASP A 55 3.38 -6.42 -15.35
C ASP A 55 2.90 -7.48 -14.36
N LEU A 56 3.40 -7.42 -13.13
CA LEU A 56 3.03 -8.37 -12.10
C LEU A 56 1.58 -8.17 -11.62
N LEU A 57 1.16 -6.93 -11.45
CA LEU A 57 -0.22 -6.58 -11.11
C LEU A 57 -1.18 -7.01 -12.23
N ASP A 58 -0.83 -6.70 -13.48
CA ASP A 58 -1.64 -7.06 -14.65
C ASP A 58 -1.90 -8.58 -14.72
N LYS A 59 -0.83 -9.39 -14.57
CA LYS A 59 -0.93 -10.84 -14.56
C LYS A 59 -1.66 -11.39 -13.32
N ALA A 60 -1.42 -10.78 -12.15
CA ALA A 60 -2.05 -11.22 -10.91
C ALA A 60 -3.57 -11.02 -10.92
N ALA A 61 -4.05 -9.95 -11.58
CA ALA A 61 -5.48 -9.69 -11.73
C ALA A 61 -6.21 -10.80 -12.51
N ASP A 62 -5.53 -11.50 -13.42
CA ASP A 62 -6.09 -12.60 -14.20
C ASP A 62 -6.15 -13.94 -13.42
N LEU A 63 -5.44 -14.05 -12.29
CA LEU A 63 -5.39 -15.30 -11.52
C LEU A 63 -6.72 -15.63 -10.80
N GLY A 64 -7.49 -14.61 -10.42
CA GLY A 64 -8.81 -14.76 -9.80
C GLY A 64 -8.83 -15.34 -8.37
N TRP A 65 -7.66 -15.38 -7.67
CA TRP A 65 -7.56 -15.89 -6.30
C TRP A 65 -6.64 -15.08 -5.38
N ILE A 66 -6.10 -13.99 -5.88
CA ILE A 66 -5.30 -13.03 -5.09
C ILE A 66 -6.24 -11.99 -4.50
N ASP A 67 -6.20 -11.81 -3.18
CA ASP A 67 -7.06 -10.87 -2.48
C ASP A 67 -6.39 -9.52 -2.24
N GLY A 68 -5.05 -9.48 -2.13
CA GLY A 68 -4.35 -8.24 -1.83
C GLY A 68 -2.92 -8.18 -2.37
N ILE A 69 -2.47 -7.00 -2.73
CA ILE A 69 -1.10 -6.74 -3.19
C ILE A 69 -0.53 -5.53 -2.45
N MET A 70 0.64 -5.69 -1.85
CA MET A 70 1.42 -4.60 -1.31
C MET A 70 2.53 -4.23 -2.31
N LEU A 71 2.50 -3.01 -2.81
CA LEU A 71 3.38 -2.56 -3.90
C LEU A 71 4.13 -1.28 -3.53
N THR A 72 5.30 -1.07 -4.12
CA THR A 72 5.95 0.24 -4.08
C THR A 72 5.09 1.23 -4.86
N TYR A 73 4.55 2.23 -4.15
CA TYR A 73 3.70 3.24 -4.76
C TYR A 73 3.89 4.60 -4.08
N ASN A 74 4.11 5.62 -4.88
CA ASN A 74 4.22 7.01 -4.45
C ASN A 74 3.55 7.92 -5.48
N PHE A 75 3.45 9.20 -5.21
CA PHE A 75 2.69 10.14 -6.03
C PHE A 75 3.15 10.20 -7.50
N ARG A 76 4.42 9.88 -7.82
CA ARG A 76 4.90 9.89 -9.22
C ARG A 76 4.36 8.74 -10.05
N PHE A 77 4.04 7.60 -9.44
CA PHE A 77 3.38 6.51 -10.17
C PHE A 77 1.95 6.86 -10.61
N MET A 78 1.35 7.91 -10.04
CA MET A 78 0.01 8.36 -10.44
C MET A 78 -0.03 8.92 -11.88
N THR A 79 1.13 9.26 -12.47
CA THR A 79 1.25 9.70 -13.86
C THR A 79 1.76 8.62 -14.81
N ASP A 80 2.03 7.41 -14.32
CA ASP A 80 2.50 6.29 -15.14
C ASP A 80 1.29 5.51 -15.70
N ASP A 81 1.06 5.63 -17.00
CA ASP A 81 -0.07 4.99 -17.68
C ASP A 81 -0.09 3.47 -17.56
N LYS A 82 1.09 2.83 -17.61
CA LYS A 82 1.19 1.37 -17.50
C LYS A 82 0.81 0.91 -16.09
N MET A 83 1.31 1.62 -15.08
CA MET A 83 0.95 1.37 -13.69
C MET A 83 -0.55 1.62 -13.44
N ASN A 84 -1.09 2.71 -13.96
CA ASN A 84 -2.49 3.05 -13.80
C ASN A 84 -3.41 1.97 -14.38
N LYS A 85 -3.14 1.47 -15.59
CA LYS A 85 -3.91 0.38 -16.20
C LYS A 85 -3.87 -0.91 -15.37
N ALA A 86 -2.69 -1.26 -14.87
CA ALA A 86 -2.52 -2.45 -14.02
C ALA A 86 -3.26 -2.32 -12.68
N ILE A 87 -3.21 -1.15 -12.04
CA ILE A 87 -3.96 -0.82 -10.82
C ILE A 87 -5.46 -0.92 -11.07
N ASP A 88 -5.97 -0.31 -12.15
CA ASP A 88 -7.39 -0.35 -12.49
C ASP A 88 -7.88 -1.79 -12.73
N LYS A 89 -7.06 -2.62 -13.38
CA LYS A 89 -7.34 -4.04 -13.58
C LYS A 89 -7.42 -4.81 -12.26
N CYS A 90 -6.50 -4.56 -11.33
CA CYS A 90 -6.53 -5.15 -9.98
C CYS A 90 -7.78 -4.74 -9.22
N VAL A 91 -8.14 -3.45 -9.23
CA VAL A 91 -9.37 -2.95 -8.57
C VAL A 91 -10.60 -3.60 -9.15
N LYS A 92 -10.70 -3.70 -10.49
CA LYS A 92 -11.79 -4.41 -11.18
C LYS A 92 -11.87 -5.90 -10.81
N ALA A 93 -10.72 -6.52 -10.55
CA ALA A 93 -10.64 -7.90 -10.08
C ALA A 93 -10.94 -8.07 -8.57
N GLY A 94 -11.24 -6.99 -7.84
CA GLY A 94 -11.53 -7.03 -6.41
C GLY A 94 -10.29 -7.15 -5.52
N ILE A 95 -9.07 -6.87 -6.04
CA ILE A 95 -7.82 -6.97 -5.30
C ILE A 95 -7.58 -5.68 -4.51
N GLY A 96 -7.43 -5.78 -3.20
CA GLY A 96 -7.05 -4.67 -2.33
C GLY A 96 -5.58 -4.28 -2.51
N LEU A 97 -5.29 -2.97 -2.64
CA LEU A 97 -3.93 -2.47 -2.87
C LEU A 97 -3.40 -1.70 -1.67
N THR A 98 -2.23 -2.08 -1.18
CA THR A 98 -1.52 -1.38 -0.10
C THR A 98 -0.26 -0.73 -0.65
N ALA A 99 -0.17 0.60 -0.53
CA ALA A 99 1.02 1.35 -0.93
C ALA A 99 2.11 1.26 0.14
N MET A 100 3.34 0.97 -0.27
CA MET A 100 4.55 1.13 0.55
C MET A 100 5.58 2.00 -0.17
N LYS A 101 6.64 2.44 0.53
CA LYS A 101 7.67 3.35 -0.01
C LYS A 101 7.11 4.69 -0.50
N THR A 102 6.01 5.14 0.07
CA THR A 102 5.36 6.42 -0.26
C THR A 102 6.28 7.63 -0.07
N GLN A 103 7.30 7.49 0.79
CA GLN A 103 8.31 8.52 1.07
C GLN A 103 9.54 8.45 0.15
N GLY A 104 9.60 7.48 -0.77
CA GLY A 104 10.79 7.13 -1.55
C GLY A 104 11.25 8.16 -2.59
N VAL A 105 10.49 9.22 -2.81
CA VAL A 105 10.82 10.29 -3.78
C VAL A 105 10.72 11.67 -3.13
N THR A 106 11.54 12.61 -3.62
CA THR A 106 11.49 14.02 -3.19
C THR A 106 10.51 14.79 -4.09
N ILE A 107 9.73 15.71 -3.51
CA ILE A 107 8.88 16.62 -4.28
C ILE A 107 9.81 17.68 -4.90
N ASN A 108 9.77 17.80 -6.23
CA ASN A 108 10.50 18.84 -6.94
C ASN A 108 9.60 20.08 -7.11
N SER A 109 9.95 21.20 -6.49
CA SER A 109 9.21 22.46 -6.56
C SER A 109 9.13 23.06 -7.98
N ASP A 110 10.08 22.71 -8.85
CA ASP A 110 10.15 23.20 -10.23
C ASP A 110 9.34 22.31 -11.20
N SER A 111 8.82 21.18 -10.71
CA SER A 111 7.99 20.27 -11.50
C SER A 111 6.51 20.58 -11.29
N GLU A 112 5.83 21.04 -12.35
CA GLU A 112 4.39 21.26 -12.33
C GLU A 112 3.61 20.00 -11.93
N ALA A 113 4.02 18.82 -12.43
CA ALA A 113 3.40 17.55 -12.08
C ALA A 113 3.57 17.21 -10.59
N ASP A 114 4.78 17.35 -10.03
CA ASP A 114 5.01 17.12 -8.60
C ASP A 114 4.19 18.10 -7.75
N MET A 115 4.15 19.38 -8.14
CA MET A 115 3.39 20.41 -7.42
C MET A 115 1.89 20.18 -7.50
N LYS A 116 1.37 19.71 -8.62
CA LYS A 116 -0.04 19.35 -8.77
C LYS A 116 -0.43 18.13 -7.92
N LEU A 117 0.43 17.11 -7.83
CA LEU A 117 0.13 15.85 -7.14
C LEU A 117 0.38 15.90 -5.63
N ALA A 118 1.52 16.43 -5.22
CA ALA A 118 1.93 16.43 -3.81
C ALA A 118 2.24 17.84 -3.28
N GLY A 119 2.87 18.69 -4.08
CA GLY A 119 3.32 20.02 -3.64
C GLY A 119 2.19 20.94 -3.21
N HIS A 120 0.99 20.81 -3.79
CA HIS A 120 -0.16 21.62 -3.36
C HIS A 120 -0.56 21.38 -1.88
N PHE A 121 -0.20 20.24 -1.28
CA PHE A 121 -0.39 20.03 0.15
C PHE A 121 0.63 20.83 0.98
N ILE A 122 1.84 21.06 0.44
CA ILE A 122 2.84 21.95 1.07
C ILE A 122 2.29 23.36 1.15
N THR A 123 1.69 23.89 0.09
CA THR A 123 1.07 25.22 0.09
C THR A 123 -0.09 25.34 1.07
N LYS A 124 -0.72 24.24 1.42
CA LYS A 124 -1.74 24.14 2.49
C LYS A 124 -1.12 24.02 3.90
N GLY A 125 0.21 24.01 4.02
CA GLY A 125 0.91 23.96 5.29
C GLY A 125 1.22 22.56 5.83
N TYR A 126 1.08 21.51 5.02
CA TYR A 126 1.57 20.17 5.36
C TYR A 126 3.09 20.08 5.14
N THR A 127 3.77 19.28 5.94
CA THR A 127 5.18 18.96 5.70
C THR A 127 5.35 18.17 4.40
N PRO A 128 6.54 18.17 3.76
CA PRO A 128 6.78 17.35 2.55
C PRO A 128 6.49 15.86 2.75
N PHE A 129 6.72 15.32 3.96
CA PHE A 129 6.39 13.93 4.29
C PHE A 129 4.89 13.69 4.32
N GLN A 130 4.14 14.56 4.98
CA GLN A 130 2.68 14.49 5.02
C GLN A 130 2.07 14.69 3.64
N ALA A 131 2.60 15.63 2.85
CA ALA A 131 2.15 15.91 1.49
C ALA A 131 2.20 14.67 0.60
N LYS A 132 3.29 13.88 0.66
CA LYS A 132 3.43 12.62 -0.08
C LYS A 132 2.41 11.56 0.35
N LEU A 133 2.11 11.45 1.63
CA LEU A 133 1.04 10.57 2.14
C LEU A 133 -0.33 11.03 1.65
N LYS A 134 -0.62 12.33 1.77
CA LYS A 134 -1.89 12.92 1.32
C LYS A 134 -2.13 12.68 -0.16
N ALA A 135 -1.10 12.82 -0.99
CA ALA A 135 -1.19 12.55 -2.42
C ALA A 135 -1.61 11.10 -2.70
N VAL A 136 -0.95 10.12 -2.06
CA VAL A 136 -1.28 8.70 -2.24
C VAL A 136 -2.65 8.35 -1.69
N TRP A 137 -3.09 8.93 -0.56
CA TRP A 137 -4.46 8.75 -0.05
C TRP A 137 -5.52 9.39 -0.96
N GLY A 138 -5.13 10.35 -1.79
CA GLY A 138 -5.99 10.91 -2.83
C GLY A 138 -6.37 9.91 -3.93
N ASP A 139 -5.55 8.88 -4.14
CA ASP A 139 -5.86 7.81 -5.08
C ASP A 139 -6.82 6.79 -4.46
N LYS A 140 -8.08 6.83 -4.85
CA LYS A 140 -9.15 5.98 -4.32
C LYS A 140 -8.99 4.49 -4.62
N ARG A 141 -8.06 4.13 -5.50
CA ARG A 141 -7.72 2.73 -5.83
C ARG A 141 -6.80 2.09 -4.78
N ILE A 142 -6.15 2.92 -3.96
CA ILE A 142 -5.24 2.47 -2.90
C ILE A 142 -6.03 2.33 -1.58
N SER A 143 -6.13 1.11 -1.09
CA SER A 143 -6.92 0.77 0.10
C SER A 143 -6.23 1.18 1.40
N SER A 144 -4.90 1.11 1.44
CA SER A 144 -4.11 1.44 2.64
C SER A 144 -2.68 1.85 2.31
N ILE A 145 -2.02 2.50 3.27
CA ILE A 145 -0.63 2.92 3.17
C ILE A 145 0.17 2.32 4.32
N CYS A 146 1.32 1.72 3.99
CA CYS A 146 2.33 1.31 4.95
C CYS A 146 3.48 2.32 4.92
N SER A 147 3.61 3.13 5.95
CA SER A 147 4.66 4.15 6.08
C SER A 147 5.60 3.83 7.24
N GLN A 148 6.89 4.05 7.04
CA GLN A 148 7.88 3.91 8.11
C GLN A 148 7.67 5.00 9.17
N MET A 149 7.67 4.60 10.44
CA MET A 149 7.48 5.48 11.60
C MET A 149 8.55 5.19 12.67
N PRO A 150 9.79 5.68 12.48
CA PRO A 150 10.93 5.30 13.32
C PRO A 150 10.92 5.93 14.72
N ASN A 151 10.10 6.96 14.94
CA ASN A 151 9.98 7.67 16.21
C ASN A 151 8.58 8.30 16.37
N LEU A 152 8.29 8.79 17.57
CA LEU A 152 7.00 9.38 17.91
C LEU A 152 6.67 10.65 17.10
N THR A 153 7.67 11.44 16.73
CA THR A 153 7.47 12.65 15.92
C THR A 153 6.91 12.29 14.54
N VAL A 154 7.52 11.30 13.88
CA VAL A 154 7.05 10.82 12.56
C VAL A 154 5.69 10.13 12.69
N LEU A 155 5.49 9.31 13.74
CA LEU A 155 4.19 8.70 14.02
C LEU A 155 3.11 9.76 14.16
N SER A 156 3.31 10.78 15.02
CA SER A 156 2.35 11.88 15.22
C SER A 156 2.05 12.64 13.94
N ALA A 157 3.08 12.94 13.13
CA ALA A 157 2.92 13.61 11.85
C ALA A 157 2.11 12.77 10.85
N ASN A 158 2.36 11.47 10.78
CA ASN A 158 1.64 10.56 9.89
C ASN A 158 0.18 10.39 10.34
N VAL A 159 -0.08 10.24 11.64
CA VAL A 159 -1.44 10.18 12.19
C VAL A 159 -2.19 11.49 11.92
N ALA A 160 -1.55 12.65 12.15
CA ALA A 160 -2.14 13.94 11.83
C ALA A 160 -2.56 14.03 10.36
N ALA A 161 -1.69 13.61 9.45
CA ALA A 161 -2.01 13.56 8.01
C ALA A 161 -3.18 12.62 7.70
N ALA A 162 -3.26 11.47 8.38
CA ALA A 162 -4.34 10.49 8.20
C ALA A 162 -5.71 11.02 8.63
N VAL A 163 -5.76 11.81 9.71
CA VAL A 163 -7.00 12.45 10.22
C VAL A 163 -7.20 13.86 9.66
N ASP A 164 -6.53 14.17 8.55
CA ASP A 164 -6.61 15.46 7.83
C ASP A 164 -6.20 16.69 8.64
N LYS A 165 -5.26 16.51 9.55
CA LYS A 165 -4.67 17.58 10.38
C LYS A 165 -3.21 17.81 10.00
N LYS A 166 -2.71 19.05 10.21
CA LYS A 166 -1.29 19.40 10.02
C LYS A 166 -0.45 18.96 11.22
N ALA A 167 -1.01 19.07 12.43
CA ALA A 167 -0.44 18.61 13.68
C ALA A 167 -1.55 18.11 14.61
N LEU A 168 -1.22 17.20 15.53
CA LEU A 168 -2.12 16.78 16.58
C LEU A 168 -2.09 17.80 17.74
N SER A 169 -3.24 18.07 18.32
CA SER A 169 -3.40 18.83 19.56
C SER A 169 -3.22 17.91 20.77
N LEU A 170 -3.06 18.46 21.97
CA LEU A 170 -3.02 17.67 23.22
C LEU A 170 -4.27 16.79 23.40
N ASN A 171 -5.45 17.28 23.01
CA ASN A 171 -6.68 16.53 23.11
C ASN A 171 -6.71 15.30 22.17
N ASP A 172 -5.98 15.32 21.07
CA ASP A 172 -5.90 14.19 20.13
C ASP A 172 -5.08 13.02 20.68
N TYR A 173 -4.30 13.21 21.75
CA TYR A 173 -3.53 12.17 22.44
C TYR A 173 -4.26 11.55 23.64
N GLN A 174 -5.46 12.04 23.98
CA GLN A 174 -6.23 11.59 25.14
C GLN A 174 -7.29 10.53 24.82
N MET A 175 -7.23 9.94 23.60
CA MET A 175 -8.12 8.83 23.19
C MET A 175 -7.59 7.46 23.61
#